data_2b858032cadec2379d824e62fc5b6579
#
_entry.id   2b858032cadec2379d824e62fc5b6579
#
_cell.length_a   1.000
_cell.length_b   1.000
_cell.length_c   1.000
_cell.angle_alpha   90.00
_cell.angle_beta   90.00
_cell.angle_gamma   90.00
#
_symmetry.space_group_name_H-M   'P 1'
#
loop_
_entity.id
_entity.type
_entity.pdbx_description
1 polymer ?
#
loop_
_entity_poly.entity_id
_entity_poly.type
_entity_poly.pdbx_seq_one_letter_code
_entity_poly.pdbx_strand_id
1 'polypeptide(L)'
;MELLNGKTAVVTGGTRGIGLAIVRVFLQNGAKVALCGSRMETAEKAVTALKAENADWPVIGLAPDLTDFNAVQAAIQTACETFGGVDILVNNAGISAREPLAAYKPED
;
A
#
# COMPACT_ATOMS: atom_id res chain seq x y z
N MET A 1 12.62 9.05 13.47
CA MET A 1 13.59 7.94 13.27
C MET A 1 13.22 7.18 12.00
N GLU A 2 14.20 6.92 11.16
CA GLU A 2 13.93 6.26 9.87
C GLU A 2 14.21 4.76 9.96
N LEU A 3 13.31 4.05 10.61
CA LEU A 3 13.44 2.61 10.83
C LEU A 3 13.37 1.79 9.54
N LEU A 4 12.74 2.33 8.50
CA LEU A 4 12.49 1.61 7.26
C LEU A 4 13.27 2.21 6.08
N ASN A 5 14.33 2.94 6.37
CA ASN A 5 15.10 3.62 5.34
C ASN A 5 15.57 2.64 4.26
N GLY A 6 15.24 2.95 3.01
CA GLY A 6 15.60 2.11 1.88
C GLY A 6 14.69 0.91 1.64
N LYS A 7 13.73 0.66 2.52
CA LYS A 7 12.78 -0.45 2.33
C LYS A 7 11.64 -0.03 1.41
N THR A 8 11.10 -0.97 0.67
CA THR A 8 9.95 -0.75 -0.20
C THR A 8 8.77 -1.57 0.30
N ALA A 9 7.62 -0.92 0.46
CA ALA A 9 6.40 -1.56 0.91
C ALA A 9 5.29 -1.42 -0.11
N VAL A 10 4.50 -2.48 -0.25
CA VAL A 10 3.24 -2.44 -1.00
C VAL A 10 2.12 -2.58 0.04
N VAL A 11 1.18 -1.63 0.06
CA VAL A 11 0.09 -1.60 1.03
C VAL A 11 -1.23 -1.67 0.30
N THR A 12 -1.97 -2.77 0.44
CA THR A 12 -3.31 -2.88 -0.12
C THR A 12 -4.30 -2.16 0.78
N GLY A 13 -5.33 -1.56 0.20
CA GLY A 13 -6.27 -0.75 0.96
C GLY A 13 -5.63 0.49 1.57
N GLY A 14 -4.64 1.07 0.88
CA GLY A 14 -3.84 2.16 1.41
C GLY A 14 -4.39 3.56 1.18
N THR A 15 -5.63 3.69 0.68
CA THR A 15 -6.17 5.00 0.28
C THR A 15 -6.91 5.72 1.40
N ARG A 16 -7.27 5.03 2.46
CA ARG A 16 -8.02 5.61 3.57
C ARG A 16 -7.88 4.75 4.83
N GLY A 17 -8.37 5.32 5.94
CA GLY A 17 -8.44 4.58 7.21
C GLY A 17 -7.10 4.07 7.70
N ILE A 18 -7.11 2.85 8.20
CA ILE A 18 -5.91 2.21 8.77
C ILE A 18 -4.82 2.06 7.72
N GLY A 19 -5.19 1.68 6.49
CA GLY A 19 -4.21 1.52 5.42
C GLY A 19 -3.47 2.79 5.09
N LEU A 20 -4.18 3.91 5.00
CA LEU A 20 -3.54 5.20 4.74
C LEU A 20 -2.64 5.62 5.91
N ALA A 21 -3.07 5.34 7.15
CA ALA A 21 -2.24 5.63 8.32
C ALA A 21 -0.94 4.82 8.28
N ILE A 22 -1.00 3.55 7.87
CA ILE A 22 0.17 2.70 7.71
C ILE A 22 1.12 3.29 6.65
N VAL A 23 0.56 3.70 5.50
CA VAL A 23 1.36 4.30 4.43
C VAL A 23 2.10 5.53 4.95
N ARG A 24 1.40 6.41 5.67
CA ARG A 24 2.01 7.62 6.20
C ARG A 24 3.14 7.32 7.18
N VAL A 25 2.91 6.39 8.10
CA VAL A 25 3.95 6.00 9.07
C VAL A 25 5.16 5.42 8.36
N PHE A 26 4.94 4.58 7.36
CA PHE A 26 6.05 4.01 6.59
C PHE A 26 6.86 5.09 5.89
N LEU A 27 6.18 6.04 5.25
CA LEU A 27 6.87 7.15 4.57
C LEU A 27 7.65 8.01 5.56
N GLN A 28 7.07 8.26 6.72
CA GLN A 28 7.75 9.03 7.79
C GLN A 28 9.00 8.31 8.30
N ASN A 29 9.08 7.01 8.12
CA ASN A 29 10.22 6.20 8.56
C ASN A 29 11.18 5.82 7.42
N GLY A 30 11.08 6.48 6.29
CA GLY A 30 12.04 6.35 5.20
C GLY A 30 11.73 5.29 4.16
N ALA A 31 10.57 4.65 4.24
CA ALA A 31 10.18 3.65 3.26
C ALA A 31 9.72 4.30 1.94
N LYS A 32 9.85 3.53 0.87
CA LYS A 32 9.19 3.82 -0.41
C LYS A 32 7.91 3.00 -0.43
N VAL A 33 6.80 3.58 -0.86
CA VAL A 33 5.51 2.91 -0.73
C VAL A 33 4.72 2.93 -2.04
N ALA A 34 4.22 1.76 -2.43
CA ALA A 34 3.19 1.64 -3.46
C ALA A 34 1.88 1.35 -2.73
N LEU A 35 0.98 2.32 -2.71
CA LEU A 35 -0.34 2.11 -2.12
C LEU A 35 -1.30 1.62 -3.18
N CYS A 36 -2.17 0.70 -2.81
CA CYS A 36 -3.16 0.12 -3.72
C CYS A 36 -4.56 0.50 -3.28
N GLY A 37 -5.34 1.04 -4.21
CA GLY A 37 -6.74 1.36 -4.00
C GLY A 37 -7.63 0.51 -4.88
N SER A 38 -8.94 0.60 -4.68
CA SER A 38 -9.91 -0.12 -5.50
C SER A 38 -10.05 0.52 -6.89
N ARG A 39 -9.71 1.79 -7.03
CA ARG A 39 -9.74 2.53 -8.30
C ARG A 39 -8.53 3.44 -8.38
N MET A 40 -8.03 3.62 -9.60
CA MET A 40 -6.86 4.47 -9.82
C MET A 40 -7.12 5.92 -9.38
N GLU A 41 -8.32 6.42 -9.60
CA GLU A 41 -8.68 7.78 -9.17
C GLU A 41 -8.49 7.95 -7.66
N THR A 42 -8.95 6.99 -6.87
CA THR A 42 -8.83 7.04 -5.42
C THR A 42 -7.36 6.92 -5.00
N ALA A 43 -6.61 6.05 -5.67
CA ALA A 43 -5.19 5.87 -5.37
C ALA A 43 -4.41 7.16 -5.66
N GLU A 44 -4.69 7.80 -6.79
CA GLU A 44 -4.02 9.05 -7.15
C GLU A 44 -4.35 10.19 -6.21
N LYS A 45 -5.59 10.27 -5.73
CA LYS A 45 -5.99 11.28 -4.74
C LYS A 45 -5.22 11.09 -3.43
N ALA A 46 -5.04 9.85 -3.00
CA ALA A 46 -4.28 9.55 -1.80
C ALA A 46 -2.81 9.95 -1.95
N VAL A 47 -2.21 9.65 -3.11
CA VAL A 47 -0.83 10.05 -3.40
C VAL A 47 -0.69 11.57 -3.38
N THR A 48 -1.63 12.26 -4.01
CA THR A 48 -1.63 13.73 -4.04
C THR A 48 -1.70 14.31 -2.63
N ALA A 49 -2.57 13.77 -1.79
CA ALA A 49 -2.70 14.23 -0.40
C ALA A 49 -1.42 13.99 0.41
N LEU A 50 -0.78 12.84 0.22
CA LEU A 50 0.46 12.53 0.92
C LEU A 50 1.59 13.45 0.46
N LYS A 51 1.71 13.70 -0.84
CA LYS A 51 2.74 14.58 -1.36
C LYS A 51 2.49 16.04 -1.01
N ALA A 52 1.26 16.41 -0.66
CA ALA A 52 0.97 17.72 -0.11
C ALA A 52 1.56 17.88 1.30
N GLU A 53 1.69 16.78 2.03
CA GLU A 53 2.36 16.80 3.34
C GLU A 53 3.88 16.85 3.20
N ASN A 54 4.41 16.08 2.23
CA ASN A 54 5.85 16.09 1.93
C ASN A 54 6.04 15.68 0.47
N ALA A 55 6.42 16.63 -0.36
CA ALA A 55 6.56 16.43 -1.80
C ALA A 55 7.67 15.42 -2.16
N ASP A 56 8.60 15.17 -1.25
CA ASP A 56 9.73 14.27 -1.50
C ASP A 56 9.44 12.82 -1.15
N TRP A 57 8.28 12.53 -0.58
CA TRP A 57 7.94 11.15 -0.24
C TRP A 57 7.84 10.27 -1.49
N PRO A 58 8.57 9.14 -1.52
CA PRO A 58 8.54 8.21 -2.66
C PRO A 58 7.30 7.32 -2.55
N VAL A 59 6.19 7.79 -3.09
CA VAL A 59 4.91 7.08 -3.03
C VAL A 59 4.26 7.08 -4.40
N ILE A 60 3.73 5.90 -4.79
CA ILE A 60 2.95 5.74 -6.02
C ILE A 60 1.62 5.08 -5.69
N GLY A 61 0.64 5.28 -6.57
CA GLY A 61 -0.68 4.68 -6.43
C GLY A 61 -0.94 3.66 -7.53
N LEU A 62 -1.50 2.52 -7.14
CA LEU A 62 -1.87 1.44 -8.04
C LEU A 62 -3.29 0.99 -7.71
N ALA A 63 -3.95 0.33 -8.65
CA ALA A 63 -5.32 -0.12 -8.46
C ALA A 63 -5.55 -1.50 -9.06
N PRO A 64 -4.82 -2.53 -8.60
CA PRO A 64 -5.03 -3.88 -9.10
C PRO A 64 -6.36 -4.45 -8.59
N ASP A 65 -6.99 -5.30 -9.40
CA ASP A 65 -8.10 -6.12 -8.93
C ASP A 65 -7.51 -7.19 -8.03
N LEU A 66 -7.78 -7.11 -6.73
CA LEU A 66 -7.17 -8.01 -5.74
C LEU A 66 -7.71 -9.45 -5.84
N THR A 67 -8.79 -9.67 -6.63
CA THR A 67 -9.29 -11.01 -6.90
C THR A 67 -8.61 -11.65 -8.11
N ASP A 68 -7.80 -10.89 -8.85
CA ASP A 68 -7.08 -11.35 -10.03
C ASP A 68 -5.60 -11.49 -9.69
N PHE A 69 -5.13 -12.72 -9.61
CA PHE A 69 -3.75 -13.01 -9.27
C PHE A 69 -2.76 -12.31 -10.22
N ASN A 70 -3.06 -12.31 -11.52
CA ASN A 70 -2.17 -11.68 -12.50
C ASN A 70 -2.11 -10.16 -12.33
N ALA A 71 -3.23 -9.54 -11.96
CA ALA A 71 -3.26 -8.10 -11.71
C ALA A 71 -2.45 -7.73 -10.47
N VAL A 72 -2.54 -8.54 -9.42
CA VAL A 72 -1.76 -8.33 -8.20
C VAL A 72 -0.26 -8.50 -8.51
N GLN A 73 0.08 -9.54 -9.26
CA GLN A 73 1.46 -9.80 -9.65
C GLN A 73 2.03 -8.64 -10.46
N ALA A 74 1.24 -8.09 -11.40
CA ALA A 74 1.65 -6.95 -12.20
C ALA A 74 1.86 -5.70 -11.36
N ALA A 75 1.03 -5.49 -10.33
CA ALA A 75 1.18 -4.36 -9.43
C ALA A 75 2.48 -4.47 -8.62
N ILE A 76 2.77 -5.66 -8.10
CA ILE A 76 4.02 -5.90 -7.37
C ILE A 76 5.21 -5.68 -8.29
N GLN A 77 5.12 -6.16 -9.53
CA GLN A 77 6.17 -5.96 -10.53
C GLN A 77 6.41 -4.48 -10.79
N THR A 78 5.35 -3.69 -10.90
CA THR A 78 5.46 -2.24 -11.09
C THR A 78 6.19 -1.60 -9.92
N ALA A 79 5.86 -1.99 -8.69
CA ALA A 79 6.53 -1.47 -7.50
C ALA A 79 8.01 -1.87 -7.51
N CYS A 80 8.32 -3.09 -7.88
CA CYS A 80 9.70 -3.55 -7.98
C CYS A 80 10.50 -2.73 -8.99
N GLU A 81 9.91 -2.48 -10.15
CA GLU A 81 10.59 -1.73 -11.21
C GLU A 81 10.77 -0.26 -10.82
N THR A 82 9.79 0.30 -10.12
CA THR A 82 9.84 1.71 -9.71
C THR A 82 10.85 1.95 -8.60
N PHE A 83 10.90 1.05 -7.62
CA PHE A 83 11.67 1.26 -6.39
C PHE A 83 12.87 0.33 -6.22
N GLY A 84 13.05 -0.63 -7.11
CA GLY A 84 14.20 -1.53 -7.05
C GLY A 84 14.00 -2.79 -6.23
N GLY A 85 12.76 -3.11 -5.88
CA GLY A 85 12.43 -4.34 -5.13
C GLY A 85 11.27 -4.09 -4.19
N VAL A 86 10.75 -5.15 -3.58
CA VAL A 86 9.70 -5.07 -2.57
C VAL A 86 10.13 -5.89 -1.36
N ASP A 87 10.18 -5.24 -0.20
CA ASP A 87 10.60 -5.88 1.05
C ASP A 87 9.41 -6.24 1.94
N ILE A 88 8.32 -5.46 1.85
CA ILE A 88 7.20 -5.56 2.78
C ILE A 88 5.89 -5.56 1.99
N LEU A 89 5.01 -6.49 2.32
CA LEU A 89 3.66 -6.51 1.76
C LEU A 89 2.67 -6.42 2.93
N VAL A 90 1.89 -5.35 2.96
CA VAL A 90 0.83 -5.18 3.96
C VAL A 90 -0.51 -5.44 3.29
N ASN A 91 -1.13 -6.55 3.64
CA ASN A 91 -2.42 -6.92 3.07
C ASN A 91 -3.56 -6.43 3.97
N ASN A 92 -3.87 -5.15 3.85
CA ASN A 92 -4.90 -4.50 4.67
C ASN A 92 -6.29 -4.57 4.03
N ALA A 93 -6.37 -4.71 2.71
CA ALA A 93 -7.65 -4.68 2.00
C ALA A 93 -8.57 -5.85 2.36
N GLY A 94 -8.00 -6.97 2.85
CA GLY A 94 -8.78 -8.13 3.26
C GLY A 94 -9.38 -8.02 4.65
N ILE A 95 -9.06 -6.94 5.39
CA ILE A 95 -9.57 -6.75 6.75
C ILE A 95 -10.89 -6.01 6.68
N SER A 96 -11.94 -6.63 7.24
CA SER A 96 -13.26 -6.01 7.28
C SER A 96 -13.60 -5.60 8.70
N ALA A 97 -14.10 -4.36 8.84
CA ALA A 97 -14.56 -3.87 10.14
C ALA A 97 -15.81 -4.59 10.65
N ARG A 98 -16.52 -5.29 9.78
CA ARG A 98 -17.74 -6.00 10.12
C ARG A 98 -17.48 -7.38 10.69
N GLU A 99 -16.31 -7.94 10.44
CA GLU A 99 -15.98 -9.30 10.81
C GLU A 99 -14.79 -9.32 11.74
N PRO A 100 -14.95 -9.91 12.94
CA PRO A 100 -13.82 -10.03 13.86
C PRO A 100 -12.71 -10.86 13.23
N LEU A 101 -11.47 -10.53 13.50
CA LEU A 101 -10.34 -11.32 13.00
C LEU A 101 -10.42 -12.78 13.42
N ALA A 102 -11.00 -13.04 14.59
CA ALA A 102 -11.18 -14.42 15.07
C ALA A 102 -12.09 -15.25 14.20
N ALA A 103 -12.91 -14.63 13.35
CA ALA A 103 -13.78 -15.34 12.42
C ALA A 103 -13.05 -15.81 11.17
N TYR A 104 -11.86 -15.30 10.92
CA TYR A 104 -11.07 -15.72 9.76
C TYR A 104 -10.29 -16.98 10.10
N LYS A 105 -10.27 -17.91 9.18
CA LYS A 105 -9.55 -19.17 9.34
C LYS A 105 -8.36 -19.18 8.38
N PRO A 106 -7.32 -19.96 8.68
CA PRO A 106 -6.12 -19.98 7.81
C PRO A 106 -6.40 -20.31 6.35
N GLU A 107 -7.44 -21.07 6.08
CA GLU A 107 -7.83 -21.49 4.73
C GLU A 107 -8.75 -20.49 4.03
N ASP A 108 -9.16 -19.44 4.67
CA ASP A 108 -10.11 -18.45 4.10
C ASP A 108 -9.40 -17.46 3.18
#